data_d90233099a4175056381a5f5667aa88e
#
_entry.id   d90233099a4175056381a5f5667aa88e
#
_cell.length_a   1.000
_cell.length_b   1.000
_cell.length_c   1.000
_cell.angle_alpha   90.00
_cell.angle_beta   90.00
_cell.angle_gamma   90.00
#
_symmetry.space_group_name_H-M   'P 1'
#
loop_
_entity.id
_entity.type
_entity.pdbx_description
1 polymer ?
#
loop_
_entity_poly.entity_id
_entity_poly.type
_entity_poly.pdbx_seq_one_letter_code
_entity_poly.pdbx_strand_id
1 'polypeptide(L)'
;MSDIGFFARRYGPPPRQDRPATVLVHGLGLSGRYFVPLARRLAANGATVVVPDLPGNARSRAAARRAPDIAQLADALAGLHRRLSLGPSLVVANSVGCQVAAALAARHPHLVSRLVLVGPALEPRVSGRRQFGRLLADVPREPFRLLWLAASDYLVTGPLRCAASFHRSLRDAAASFEVNLARVRAPTLVVRGAGDTIASGRWTRRVAGLVADGRAEDIPGAAHAAHYSAPDAMAALIEKFTAGETG
;
A
#
# COMPACT_ATOMS: atom_id res chain seq x y z
N MET A 1 -8.88 -24.47 4.40
CA MET A 1 -8.47 -23.03 4.44
C MET A 1 -9.70 -22.25 4.88
N SER A 2 -9.68 -21.68 6.08
CA SER A 2 -10.80 -20.90 6.62
C SER A 2 -11.06 -19.68 5.72
N ASP A 3 -12.34 -19.46 5.45
CA ASP A 3 -12.83 -18.39 4.58
C ASP A 3 -12.58 -17.02 5.23
N ILE A 4 -11.46 -16.37 4.86
CA ILE A 4 -11.15 -15.03 5.34
C ILE A 4 -12.11 -14.07 4.63
N GLY A 5 -13.10 -13.59 5.36
CA GLY A 5 -14.06 -12.62 4.85
C GLY A 5 -13.37 -11.29 4.51
N PHE A 6 -13.08 -11.06 3.23
CA PHE A 6 -12.63 -9.76 2.75
C PHE A 6 -13.80 -8.83 2.51
N PHE A 7 -13.70 -7.63 3.04
CA PHE A 7 -14.47 -6.51 2.54
C PHE A 7 -13.62 -5.75 1.51
N ALA A 8 -14.19 -5.52 0.32
CA ALA A 8 -13.54 -4.74 -0.71
C ALA A 8 -14.54 -3.78 -1.38
N ARG A 9 -14.08 -2.58 -1.70
CA ARG A 9 -14.81 -1.61 -2.53
C ARG A 9 -14.35 -1.77 -3.97
N ARG A 10 -15.26 -1.57 -4.91
CA ARG A 10 -14.93 -1.47 -6.33
C ARG A 10 -15.37 -0.11 -6.87
N TYR A 11 -14.52 0.46 -7.73
CA TYR A 11 -14.78 1.69 -8.45
C TYR A 11 -14.52 1.45 -9.95
N GLY A 12 -15.22 2.18 -10.81
CA GLY A 12 -15.10 2.03 -12.26
C GLY A 12 -15.81 0.79 -12.81
N PRO A 13 -15.51 0.43 -14.06
CA PRO A 13 -16.14 -0.70 -14.74
C PRO A 13 -15.78 -2.05 -14.08
N PRO A 14 -16.52 -3.14 -14.39
CA PRO A 14 -16.15 -4.47 -13.92
C PRO A 14 -14.77 -4.89 -14.47
N PRO A 15 -14.06 -5.79 -13.75
CA PRO A 15 -12.80 -6.35 -14.22
C PRO A 15 -12.96 -6.99 -15.61
N ARG A 16 -11.98 -6.77 -16.48
CA ARG A 16 -11.90 -7.36 -17.81
C ARG A 16 -10.53 -7.97 -18.00
N GLN A 17 -10.45 -9.07 -18.76
CA GLN A 17 -9.16 -9.74 -19.01
C GLN A 17 -8.21 -8.89 -19.86
N ASP A 18 -8.75 -8.04 -20.74
CA ASP A 18 -8.01 -7.13 -21.61
C ASP A 18 -7.51 -5.85 -20.91
N ARG A 19 -7.97 -5.57 -19.69
CA ARG A 19 -7.55 -4.40 -18.91
C ARG A 19 -7.14 -4.79 -17.50
N PRO A 20 -5.87 -4.59 -17.12
CA PRO A 20 -5.40 -4.85 -15.76
C PRO A 20 -6.20 -4.06 -14.73
N ALA A 21 -6.67 -4.74 -13.70
CA ALA A 21 -7.27 -4.06 -12.56
C ALA A 21 -6.20 -3.35 -11.72
N THR A 22 -6.59 -2.29 -11.02
CA THR A 22 -5.76 -1.62 -10.02
C THR A 22 -6.21 -2.04 -8.63
N VAL A 23 -5.29 -2.58 -7.83
CA VAL A 23 -5.55 -2.99 -6.43
C VAL A 23 -4.84 -2.02 -5.49
N LEU A 24 -5.60 -1.35 -4.61
CA LEU A 24 -5.07 -0.35 -3.68
C LEU A 24 -4.95 -0.92 -2.26
N VAL A 25 -3.74 -1.01 -1.74
CA VAL A 25 -3.40 -1.71 -0.48
C VAL A 25 -3.05 -0.70 0.61
N HIS A 26 -3.90 -0.61 1.64
CA HIS A 26 -3.76 0.36 2.72
C HIS A 26 -2.65 0.02 3.72
N GLY A 27 -2.26 1.05 4.50
CA GLY A 27 -1.30 0.93 5.59
C GLY A 27 -1.88 0.36 6.88
N LEU A 28 -1.06 0.37 7.91
CA LEU A 28 -1.33 -0.21 9.21
C LEU A 28 -2.55 0.43 9.90
N GLY A 29 -3.47 -0.42 10.39
CA GLY A 29 -4.60 0.00 11.21
C GLY A 29 -5.68 0.79 10.47
N LEU A 30 -5.45 1.09 9.19
CA LEU A 30 -6.35 1.85 8.33
C LEU A 30 -7.30 0.92 7.55
N SER A 31 -8.16 1.52 6.76
CA SER A 31 -9.04 0.82 5.81
C SER A 31 -8.84 1.35 4.40
N GLY A 32 -9.41 0.68 3.41
CA GLY A 32 -9.42 1.16 2.04
C GLY A 32 -10.10 2.53 1.85
N ARG A 33 -10.77 3.06 2.87
CA ARG A 33 -11.43 4.38 2.82
C ARG A 33 -10.46 5.51 2.47
N TYR A 34 -9.22 5.41 2.93
CA TYR A 34 -8.25 6.48 2.69
C TYR A 34 -7.66 6.47 1.27
N PHE A 35 -7.93 5.43 0.50
CA PHE A 35 -7.65 5.41 -0.94
C PHE A 35 -8.81 5.92 -1.81
N VAL A 36 -9.96 6.27 -1.22
CA VAL A 36 -11.15 6.69 -1.98
C VAL A 36 -10.89 7.87 -2.93
N PRO A 37 -10.14 8.92 -2.55
CA PRO A 37 -9.84 10.01 -3.49
C PRO A 37 -9.12 9.52 -4.75
N LEU A 38 -8.04 8.77 -4.59
CA LEU A 38 -7.29 8.19 -5.71
C LEU A 38 -8.13 7.17 -6.51
N ALA A 39 -8.89 6.30 -5.81
CA ALA A 39 -9.72 5.30 -6.47
C ALA A 39 -10.77 5.93 -7.38
N ARG A 40 -11.41 7.02 -6.94
CA ARG A 40 -12.37 7.77 -7.76
C ARG A 40 -11.72 8.42 -8.96
N ARG A 41 -10.51 8.96 -8.79
CA ARG A 41 -9.78 9.60 -9.88
C ARG A 41 -9.38 8.59 -10.95
N LEU A 42 -8.77 7.46 -10.56
CA LEU A 42 -8.41 6.39 -11.50
C LEU A 42 -9.64 5.80 -12.20
N ALA A 43 -10.75 5.63 -11.46
CA ALA A 43 -11.99 5.13 -12.05
C ALA A 43 -12.63 6.12 -13.04
N ALA A 44 -12.54 7.42 -12.79
CA ALA A 44 -12.99 8.46 -13.73
C ALA A 44 -12.21 8.41 -15.05
N ASN A 45 -10.95 7.96 -15.01
CA ASN A 45 -10.10 7.74 -16.17
C ASN A 45 -10.27 6.31 -16.76
N GLY A 46 -11.33 5.60 -16.38
CA GLY A 46 -11.73 4.31 -16.96
C GLY A 46 -11.07 3.07 -16.34
N ALA A 47 -10.28 3.23 -15.25
CA ALA A 47 -9.67 2.08 -14.58
C ALA A 47 -10.69 1.30 -13.74
N THR A 48 -10.55 -0.03 -13.71
CA THR A 48 -11.17 -0.88 -12.70
C THR A 48 -10.33 -0.85 -11.44
N VAL A 49 -10.89 -0.36 -10.33
CA VAL A 49 -10.15 -0.21 -9.07
C VAL A 49 -10.78 -1.05 -7.97
N VAL A 50 -9.98 -1.88 -7.31
CA VAL A 50 -10.37 -2.71 -6.17
C VAL A 50 -9.62 -2.24 -4.93
N VAL A 51 -10.35 -1.93 -3.87
CA VAL A 51 -9.80 -1.40 -2.62
C VAL A 51 -10.22 -2.28 -1.45
N PRO A 52 -9.44 -3.32 -1.12
CA PRO A 52 -9.73 -4.20 0.00
C PRO A 52 -9.42 -3.52 1.35
N ASP A 53 -10.15 -3.90 2.38
CA ASP A 53 -9.69 -3.79 3.75
C ASP A 53 -8.88 -5.05 4.06
N LEU A 54 -7.62 -4.92 4.46
CA LEU A 54 -6.76 -6.07 4.76
C LEU A 54 -7.28 -6.87 5.96
N PRO A 55 -7.08 -8.19 6.02
CA PRO A 55 -7.53 -9.01 7.13
C PRO A 55 -7.12 -8.47 8.50
N GLY A 56 -8.10 -8.38 9.40
CA GLY A 56 -7.90 -7.83 10.74
C GLY A 56 -7.97 -6.31 10.84
N ASN A 57 -8.26 -5.61 9.74
CA ASN A 57 -8.47 -4.17 9.72
C ASN A 57 -9.91 -3.85 9.32
N ALA A 58 -10.46 -2.82 9.93
CA ALA A 58 -11.78 -2.26 9.64
C ALA A 58 -12.88 -3.32 9.47
N ARG A 59 -13.38 -3.52 8.25
CA ARG A 59 -14.53 -4.43 7.95
C ARG A 59 -14.10 -5.84 7.60
N SER A 60 -12.81 -6.10 7.38
CA SER A 60 -12.31 -7.44 7.10
C SER A 60 -12.01 -8.21 8.38
N ARG A 61 -12.71 -9.34 8.57
CA ARG A 61 -12.50 -10.18 9.75
C ARG A 61 -11.13 -10.87 9.69
N ALA A 62 -10.43 -10.91 10.81
CA ALA A 62 -9.26 -11.75 10.93
C ALA A 62 -9.68 -13.21 11.13
N ALA A 63 -9.10 -14.13 10.38
CA ALA A 63 -9.32 -15.55 10.57
C ALA A 63 -8.75 -16.08 11.90
N ALA A 64 -7.89 -15.32 12.56
CA ALA A 64 -7.23 -15.71 13.81
C ALA A 64 -7.29 -14.60 14.87
N ARG A 65 -7.19 -15.01 16.14
CA ARG A 65 -7.07 -14.07 17.27
C ARG A 65 -5.82 -13.18 17.18
N ARG A 66 -4.75 -13.67 16.54
CA ARG A 66 -3.50 -12.92 16.34
C ARG A 66 -3.57 -12.10 15.06
N ALA A 67 -2.99 -10.91 15.06
CA ALA A 67 -2.82 -10.11 13.87
C ALA A 67 -1.99 -10.90 12.83
N PRO A 68 -2.40 -10.96 11.55
CA PRO A 68 -1.63 -11.64 10.51
C PRO A 68 -0.26 -10.97 10.30
N ASP A 69 0.73 -11.75 9.88
CA ASP A 69 2.02 -11.24 9.43
C ASP A 69 1.96 -10.79 7.96
N ILE A 70 3.05 -10.20 7.46
CA ILE A 70 3.13 -9.66 6.09
C ILE A 70 2.93 -10.76 5.04
N ALA A 71 3.50 -11.95 5.24
CA ALA A 71 3.36 -13.06 4.31
C ALA A 71 1.91 -13.56 4.26
N GLN A 72 1.25 -13.68 5.40
CA GLN A 72 -0.16 -14.06 5.49
C GLN A 72 -1.08 -13.01 4.83
N LEU A 73 -0.77 -11.72 4.98
CA LEU A 73 -1.51 -10.65 4.29
C LEU A 73 -1.32 -10.71 2.77
N ALA A 74 -0.10 -10.99 2.30
CA ALA A 74 0.19 -11.18 0.87
C ALA A 74 -0.55 -12.39 0.29
N ASP A 75 -0.54 -13.54 0.98
CA ASP A 75 -1.26 -14.74 0.56
C ASP A 75 -2.79 -14.53 0.58
N ALA A 76 -3.31 -13.75 1.52
CA ALA A 76 -4.69 -13.36 1.57
C ALA A 76 -5.08 -12.46 0.36
N LEU A 77 -4.24 -11.49 -0.01
CA LEU A 77 -4.45 -10.70 -1.23
C LEU A 77 -4.39 -11.58 -2.49
N ALA A 78 -3.50 -12.54 -2.58
CA ALA A 78 -3.47 -13.51 -3.67
C ALA A 78 -4.77 -14.32 -3.74
N GLY A 79 -5.34 -14.68 -2.58
CA GLY A 79 -6.67 -15.28 -2.48
C GLY A 79 -7.77 -14.37 -3.03
N LEU A 80 -7.73 -13.08 -2.72
CA LEU A 80 -8.67 -12.08 -3.25
C LEU A 80 -8.58 -11.96 -4.78
N HIS A 81 -7.36 -11.91 -5.35
CA HIS A 81 -7.16 -11.89 -6.80
C HIS A 81 -7.85 -13.08 -7.49
N ARG A 82 -7.65 -14.28 -6.95
CA ARG A 82 -8.31 -15.50 -7.48
C ARG A 82 -9.83 -15.44 -7.38
N ARG A 83 -10.38 -15.00 -6.23
CA ARG A 83 -11.84 -14.91 -6.01
C ARG A 83 -12.54 -13.91 -6.92
N LEU A 84 -11.87 -12.82 -7.23
CA LEU A 84 -12.40 -11.78 -8.10
C LEU A 84 -12.01 -11.97 -9.57
N SER A 85 -11.30 -13.07 -9.88
CA SER A 85 -10.78 -13.36 -11.22
C SER A 85 -10.00 -12.17 -11.81
N LEU A 86 -9.25 -11.46 -10.95
CA LEU A 86 -8.38 -10.39 -11.40
C LEU A 86 -7.17 -11.03 -12.09
N GLY A 87 -6.90 -10.61 -13.32
CA GLY A 87 -5.65 -10.94 -13.99
C GLY A 87 -4.43 -10.27 -13.32
N PRO A 88 -3.24 -10.30 -13.95
CA PRO A 88 -2.11 -9.53 -13.49
C PRO A 88 -2.49 -8.07 -13.30
N SER A 89 -2.37 -7.55 -12.08
CA SER A 89 -2.92 -6.24 -11.69
C SER A 89 -1.82 -5.21 -11.46
N LEU A 90 -2.13 -3.94 -11.65
CA LEU A 90 -1.38 -2.84 -11.05
C LEU A 90 -1.67 -2.83 -9.53
N VAL A 91 -0.65 -3.01 -8.71
CA VAL A 91 -0.79 -2.94 -7.25
C VAL A 91 -0.20 -1.63 -6.76
N VAL A 92 -1.03 -0.80 -6.11
CA VAL A 92 -0.62 0.47 -5.48
C VAL A 92 -0.75 0.31 -3.97
N ALA A 93 0.31 0.53 -3.24
CA ALA A 93 0.32 0.34 -1.79
C ALA A 93 0.91 1.55 -1.08
N ASN A 94 0.43 1.83 0.14
CA ASN A 94 1.00 2.90 0.95
C ASN A 94 1.51 2.39 2.30
N SER A 95 2.60 3.02 2.77
CA SER A 95 3.13 2.79 4.12
C SER A 95 3.52 1.33 4.36
N VAL A 96 3.03 0.70 5.44
CA VAL A 96 3.19 -0.74 5.72
C VAL A 96 2.56 -1.62 4.63
N GLY A 97 1.54 -1.14 3.93
CA GLY A 97 0.99 -1.82 2.75
C GLY A 97 2.04 -2.10 1.67
N CYS A 98 3.10 -1.29 1.59
CA CYS A 98 4.23 -1.52 0.68
C CYS A 98 4.96 -2.84 0.97
N GLN A 99 5.07 -3.24 2.24
CA GLN A 99 5.66 -4.54 2.61
C GLN A 99 4.77 -5.68 2.13
N VAL A 100 3.44 -5.54 2.29
CA VAL A 100 2.45 -6.54 1.84
C VAL A 100 2.49 -6.67 0.32
N ALA A 101 2.53 -5.55 -0.40
CA ALA A 101 2.58 -5.54 -1.86
C ALA A 101 3.89 -6.10 -2.42
N ALA A 102 5.03 -5.78 -1.80
CA ALA A 102 6.32 -6.37 -2.16
C ALA A 102 6.36 -7.88 -1.90
N ALA A 103 5.80 -8.34 -0.77
CA ALA A 103 5.67 -9.77 -0.48
C ALA A 103 4.73 -10.47 -1.48
N LEU A 104 3.61 -9.83 -1.86
CA LEU A 104 2.72 -10.35 -2.91
C LEU A 104 3.47 -10.50 -4.24
N ALA A 105 4.18 -9.46 -4.68
CA ALA A 105 4.90 -9.46 -5.95
C ALA A 105 6.05 -10.49 -5.96
N ALA A 106 6.73 -10.69 -4.82
CA ALA A 106 7.81 -11.66 -4.68
C ALA A 106 7.31 -13.12 -4.64
N ARG A 107 6.18 -13.37 -3.98
CA ARG A 107 5.62 -14.73 -3.75
C ARG A 107 4.68 -15.18 -4.86
N HIS A 108 3.98 -14.24 -5.48
CA HIS A 108 2.96 -14.46 -6.51
C HIS A 108 3.20 -13.53 -7.72
N PRO A 109 4.37 -13.60 -8.39
CA PRO A 109 4.77 -12.63 -9.42
C PRO A 109 3.80 -12.57 -10.60
N HIS A 110 3.08 -13.65 -10.88
CA HIS A 110 2.07 -13.72 -11.95
C HIS A 110 0.79 -12.89 -11.66
N LEU A 111 0.60 -12.42 -10.44
CA LEU A 111 -0.55 -11.59 -10.05
C LEU A 111 -0.26 -10.07 -10.13
N VAL A 112 0.99 -9.68 -10.30
CA VAL A 112 1.41 -8.28 -10.26
C VAL A 112 2.06 -7.90 -11.59
N SER A 113 1.37 -7.08 -12.39
CA SER A 113 1.89 -6.58 -13.66
C SER A 113 2.81 -5.37 -13.48
N ARG A 114 2.47 -4.49 -12.53
CA ARG A 114 3.24 -3.32 -12.11
C ARG A 114 3.03 -3.06 -10.63
N LEU A 115 4.00 -2.43 -10.00
CA LEU A 115 3.96 -2.12 -8.56
C LEU A 115 4.19 -0.63 -8.32
N VAL A 116 3.37 -0.02 -7.48
CA VAL A 116 3.58 1.37 -7.02
C VAL A 116 3.61 1.37 -5.49
N LEU A 117 4.73 1.81 -4.92
CA LEU A 117 4.98 1.86 -3.48
C LEU A 117 4.99 3.31 -3.02
N VAL A 118 3.96 3.74 -2.30
CA VAL A 118 3.79 5.13 -1.84
C VAL A 118 4.23 5.24 -0.38
N GLY A 119 5.26 6.04 -0.12
CA GLY A 119 5.79 6.27 1.22
C GLY A 119 6.13 4.97 1.96
N PRO A 120 7.03 4.10 1.43
CA PRO A 120 7.34 2.82 2.09
C PRO A 120 7.84 3.09 3.51
N ALA A 121 7.04 2.68 4.51
CA ALA A 121 7.33 2.90 5.92
C ALA A 121 8.28 1.83 6.49
N LEU A 122 8.77 2.10 7.70
CA LEU A 122 9.55 1.17 8.51
C LEU A 122 10.92 0.83 7.88
N GLU A 123 11.76 1.85 7.75
CA GLU A 123 13.16 1.70 7.35
C GLU A 123 13.90 0.74 8.32
N PRO A 124 14.43 -0.41 7.85
CA PRO A 124 14.90 -1.51 8.72
C PRO A 124 15.99 -1.14 9.74
N ARG A 125 16.81 -0.13 9.43
CA ARG A 125 17.93 0.29 10.28
C ARG A 125 17.59 1.44 11.22
N VAL A 126 16.33 1.86 11.27
CA VAL A 126 15.84 2.93 12.14
C VAL A 126 15.09 2.34 13.31
N SER A 127 15.44 2.75 14.54
CA SER A 127 14.78 2.25 15.75
C SER A 127 13.27 2.53 15.72
N GLY A 128 12.48 1.64 16.30
CA GLY A 128 11.02 1.79 16.37
C GLY A 128 10.58 3.10 17.04
N ARG A 129 11.30 3.57 18.07
CA ARG A 129 11.03 4.88 18.72
C ARG A 129 11.18 6.04 17.74
N ARG A 130 12.22 6.03 16.93
CA ARG A 130 12.47 7.06 15.92
C ARG A 130 11.43 6.99 14.79
N GLN A 131 11.02 5.78 14.39
CA GLN A 131 9.94 5.59 13.42
C GLN A 131 8.61 6.12 13.94
N PHE A 132 8.30 5.87 15.21
CA PHE A 132 7.12 6.43 15.88
C PHE A 132 7.18 7.96 15.96
N GLY A 133 8.34 8.53 16.29
CA GLY A 133 8.55 9.98 16.28
C GLY A 133 8.33 10.61 14.90
N ARG A 134 8.78 9.94 13.82
CA ARG A 134 8.52 10.35 12.44
C ARG A 134 7.02 10.33 12.12
N LEU A 135 6.29 9.31 12.57
CA LEU A 135 4.83 9.23 12.40
C LEU A 135 4.13 10.39 13.08
N LEU A 136 4.50 10.73 14.33
CA LEU A 136 3.94 11.88 15.04
C LEU A 136 4.26 13.21 14.35
N ALA A 137 5.46 13.34 13.81
CA ALA A 137 5.88 14.55 13.07
C ALA A 137 5.13 14.73 11.74
N ASP A 138 4.58 13.66 11.17
CA ASP A 138 3.80 13.71 9.94
C ASP A 138 2.36 14.19 10.17
N VAL A 139 1.78 13.92 11.34
CA VAL A 139 0.38 14.25 11.69
C VAL A 139 -0.03 15.68 11.32
N PRO A 140 0.73 16.74 11.66
CA PRO A 140 0.31 18.11 11.34
C PRO A 140 0.42 18.47 9.84
N ARG A 141 1.01 17.60 9.03
CA ARG A 141 1.17 17.77 7.59
C ARG A 141 0.03 17.15 6.78
N GLU A 142 -0.73 16.27 7.44
CA GLU A 142 -1.83 15.55 6.78
C GLU A 142 -3.16 16.31 6.91
N PRO A 143 -4.06 16.20 5.90
CA PRO A 143 -5.37 16.84 5.95
C PRO A 143 -6.20 16.38 7.16
N PHE A 144 -6.88 17.32 7.82
CA PHE A 144 -7.72 17.03 8.99
C PHE A 144 -8.75 15.92 8.75
N ARG A 145 -9.34 15.86 7.55
CA ARG A 145 -10.28 14.79 7.16
C ARG A 145 -9.63 13.40 7.18
N LEU A 146 -8.34 13.32 6.80
CA LEU A 146 -7.58 12.06 6.88
C LEU A 146 -7.32 11.67 8.33
N LEU A 147 -6.97 12.61 9.19
CA LEU A 147 -6.75 12.34 10.63
C LEU A 147 -8.00 11.80 11.30
N TRP A 148 -9.19 12.36 11.01
CA TRP A 148 -10.46 11.84 11.48
C TRP A 148 -10.76 10.43 10.96
N LEU A 149 -10.49 10.18 9.69
CA LEU A 149 -10.64 8.86 9.10
C LEU A 149 -9.71 7.85 9.78
N ALA A 150 -8.44 8.22 9.97
CA ALA A 150 -7.46 7.37 10.64
C ALA A 150 -7.86 7.09 12.09
N ALA A 151 -8.29 8.10 12.85
CA ALA A 151 -8.76 7.92 14.21
C ALA A 151 -9.96 6.96 14.27
N SER A 152 -10.94 7.10 13.38
CA SER A 152 -12.10 6.20 13.30
C SER A 152 -11.70 4.77 12.96
N ASP A 153 -10.77 4.57 12.03
CA ASP A 153 -10.29 3.24 11.63
C ASP A 153 -9.46 2.58 12.74
N TYR A 154 -8.63 3.35 13.48
CA TYR A 154 -7.88 2.84 14.64
C TYR A 154 -8.81 2.41 15.78
N LEU A 155 -9.90 3.14 16.03
CA LEU A 155 -10.90 2.76 17.02
C LEU A 155 -11.60 1.45 16.63
N VAL A 156 -12.01 1.30 15.36
CA VAL A 156 -12.68 0.09 14.85
C VAL A 156 -11.73 -1.12 14.83
N THR A 157 -10.47 -0.92 14.42
CA THR A 157 -9.44 -1.97 14.40
C THR A 157 -9.04 -2.38 15.82
N GLY A 158 -9.07 -1.46 16.76
CA GLY A 158 -8.69 -1.60 18.16
C GLY A 158 -7.21 -1.29 18.44
N PRO A 159 -6.92 -0.48 19.47
CA PRO A 159 -5.57 0.04 19.73
C PRO A 159 -4.55 -1.07 20.02
N LEU A 160 -4.92 -2.12 20.76
CA LEU A 160 -4.04 -3.26 21.04
C LEU A 160 -3.66 -4.03 19.79
N ARG A 161 -4.62 -4.18 18.85
CA ARG A 161 -4.37 -4.84 17.56
C ARG A 161 -3.47 -3.98 16.69
N CYS A 162 -3.68 -2.67 16.65
CA CYS A 162 -2.80 -1.74 15.94
C CYS A 162 -1.37 -1.80 16.47
N ALA A 163 -1.17 -1.78 17.79
CA ALA A 163 0.14 -1.90 18.42
C ALA A 163 0.82 -3.23 18.09
N ALA A 164 0.09 -4.34 18.20
CA ALA A 164 0.60 -5.67 17.84
C ALA A 164 0.99 -5.77 16.37
N SER A 165 0.18 -5.20 15.47
CA SER A 165 0.47 -5.14 14.03
C SER A 165 1.68 -4.28 13.73
N PHE A 166 1.83 -3.12 14.39
CA PHE A 166 3.00 -2.26 14.26
C PHE A 166 4.29 -2.97 14.67
N HIS A 167 4.28 -3.63 15.84
CA HIS A 167 5.44 -4.39 16.30
C HIS A 167 5.84 -5.51 15.33
N ARG A 168 4.85 -6.26 14.80
CA ARG A 168 5.10 -7.29 13.77
C ARG A 168 5.68 -6.69 12.49
N SER A 169 5.06 -5.61 11.98
CA SER A 169 5.53 -4.95 10.77
C SER A 169 6.97 -4.42 10.90
N LEU A 170 7.38 -3.96 12.09
CA LEU A 170 8.78 -3.60 12.36
C LEU A 170 9.72 -4.80 12.23
N ARG A 171 9.33 -5.95 12.79
CA ARG A 171 10.14 -7.18 12.71
C ARG A 171 10.20 -7.70 11.27
N ASP A 172 9.08 -7.70 10.56
CA ASP A 172 9.00 -8.14 9.16
C ASP A 172 9.79 -7.19 8.24
N ALA A 173 9.78 -5.87 8.51
CA ALA A 173 10.59 -4.90 7.78
C ALA A 173 12.09 -5.22 7.89
N ALA A 174 12.55 -5.52 9.11
CA ALA A 174 13.94 -5.87 9.35
C ALA A 174 14.35 -7.22 8.73
N ALA A 175 13.43 -8.18 8.67
CA ALA A 175 13.74 -9.56 8.29
C ALA A 175 13.52 -9.84 6.80
N SER A 176 12.52 -9.24 6.16
CA SER A 176 12.03 -9.72 4.86
C SER A 176 11.76 -8.63 3.80
N PHE A 177 11.61 -7.36 4.16
CA PHE A 177 11.18 -6.35 3.20
C PHE A 177 12.21 -6.15 2.07
N GLU A 178 13.49 -5.92 2.39
CA GLU A 178 14.55 -5.76 1.38
C GLU A 178 14.73 -7.07 0.57
N VAL A 179 14.58 -8.24 1.20
CA VAL A 179 14.66 -9.55 0.53
C VAL A 179 13.51 -9.73 -0.46
N ASN A 180 12.30 -9.32 -0.10
CA ASN A 180 11.15 -9.37 -1.01
C ASN A 180 11.34 -8.41 -2.18
N LEU A 181 11.80 -7.16 -1.94
CA LEU A 181 12.06 -6.18 -3.00
C LEU A 181 13.05 -6.71 -4.05
N ALA A 182 14.13 -7.37 -3.63
CA ALA A 182 15.12 -7.97 -4.53
C ALA A 182 14.54 -9.12 -5.41
N ARG A 183 13.38 -9.66 -5.04
CA ARG A 183 12.68 -10.72 -5.79
C ARG A 183 11.55 -10.19 -6.67
N VAL A 184 11.21 -8.91 -6.56
CA VAL A 184 10.17 -8.28 -7.39
C VAL A 184 10.65 -8.21 -8.83
N ARG A 185 9.84 -8.77 -9.75
CA ARG A 185 10.11 -8.78 -11.21
C ARG A 185 9.29 -7.72 -11.94
N ALA A 186 8.19 -7.26 -11.34
CA ALA A 186 7.32 -6.26 -11.93
C ALA A 186 8.02 -4.89 -11.93
N PRO A 187 7.91 -4.11 -13.02
CA PRO A 187 8.31 -2.71 -13.03
C PRO A 187 7.72 -1.99 -11.82
N THR A 188 8.54 -1.24 -11.09
CA THR A 188 8.15 -0.66 -9.79
C THR A 188 8.44 0.82 -9.73
N LEU A 189 7.41 1.59 -9.38
CA LEU A 189 7.51 3.01 -9.08
C LEU A 189 7.42 3.22 -7.56
N VAL A 190 8.42 3.86 -6.97
CA VAL A 190 8.44 4.20 -5.55
C VAL A 190 8.18 5.70 -5.41
N VAL A 191 7.06 6.07 -4.81
CA VAL A 191 6.61 7.47 -4.70
C VAL A 191 6.61 7.91 -3.25
N ARG A 192 6.96 9.17 -3.00
CA ARG A 192 6.70 9.80 -1.71
C ARG A 192 6.19 11.23 -1.90
N GLY A 193 5.49 11.77 -0.93
CA GLY A 193 5.33 13.21 -0.83
C GLY A 193 6.66 13.88 -0.47
N ALA A 194 7.00 15.01 -1.09
CA ALA A 194 8.25 15.71 -0.78
C ALA A 194 8.36 16.10 0.71
N GLY A 195 7.22 16.32 1.39
CA GLY A 195 7.12 16.60 2.82
C GLY A 195 6.99 15.38 3.73
N ASP A 196 7.04 14.16 3.20
CA ASP A 196 6.91 12.91 3.98
C ASP A 196 8.04 12.79 5.02
N THR A 197 7.68 12.74 6.30
CA THR A 197 8.62 12.59 7.42
C THR A 197 8.86 11.13 7.79
N ILE A 198 8.00 10.22 7.36
CA ILE A 198 8.07 8.78 7.65
C ILE A 198 9.04 8.10 6.68
N ALA A 199 8.82 8.27 5.38
CA ALA A 199 9.70 7.75 4.34
C ALA A 199 10.68 8.85 3.85
N SER A 200 11.96 8.75 4.23
CA SER A 200 12.98 9.68 3.75
C SER A 200 13.26 9.48 2.26
N GLY A 201 13.62 10.56 1.54
CA GLY A 201 13.98 10.46 0.12
C GLY A 201 15.17 9.52 -0.12
N ARG A 202 16.12 9.45 0.82
CA ARG A 202 17.21 8.46 0.78
C ARG A 202 16.68 7.03 0.83
N TRP A 203 15.72 6.78 1.71
CA TRP A 203 15.10 5.46 1.85
C TRP A 203 14.27 5.09 0.62
N THR A 204 13.48 6.02 0.10
CA THR A 204 12.68 5.83 -1.13
C THR A 204 13.55 5.44 -2.32
N ARG A 205 14.65 6.18 -2.55
CA ARG A 205 15.63 5.84 -3.61
C ARG A 205 16.31 4.48 -3.36
N ARG A 206 16.62 4.14 -2.09
CA ARG A 206 17.16 2.83 -1.77
C ARG A 206 16.14 1.71 -2.10
N VAL A 207 14.86 1.88 -1.75
CA VAL A 207 13.80 0.91 -2.08
C VAL A 207 13.69 0.71 -3.58
N ALA A 208 13.73 1.79 -4.38
CA ALA A 208 13.73 1.69 -5.83
C ALA A 208 14.95 0.94 -6.36
N GLY A 209 16.14 1.20 -5.82
CA GLY A 209 17.38 0.53 -6.24
C GLY A 209 17.50 -0.95 -5.83
N LEU A 210 16.61 -1.45 -4.96
CA LEU A 210 16.53 -2.88 -4.62
C LEU A 210 15.71 -3.71 -5.61
N VAL A 211 14.91 -3.06 -6.45
CA VAL A 211 14.09 -3.72 -7.46
C VAL A 211 14.78 -3.65 -8.82
N ALA A 212 14.73 -4.72 -9.60
CA ALA A 212 15.43 -4.81 -10.89
C ALA A 212 15.04 -3.70 -11.88
N ASP A 213 13.76 -3.32 -11.94
CA ASP A 213 13.23 -2.19 -12.71
C ASP A 213 12.49 -1.25 -11.74
N GLY A 214 13.26 -0.49 -10.95
CA GLY A 214 12.74 0.40 -9.91
C GLY A 214 13.08 1.87 -10.20
N ARG A 215 12.07 2.75 -10.04
CA ARG A 215 12.20 4.21 -10.18
C ARG A 215 11.65 4.90 -8.94
N ALA A 216 12.20 6.06 -8.59
CA ALA A 216 11.76 6.84 -7.43
C ALA A 216 11.33 8.24 -7.88
N GLU A 217 10.16 8.70 -7.38
CA GLU A 217 9.57 10.00 -7.68
C GLU A 217 9.05 10.67 -6.42
N ASP A 218 9.15 11.99 -6.39
CA ASP A 218 8.61 12.83 -5.31
C ASP A 218 7.39 13.63 -5.82
N ILE A 219 6.31 13.71 -5.02
CA ILE A 219 5.17 14.59 -5.30
C ILE A 219 5.34 15.87 -4.48
N PRO A 220 5.55 17.04 -5.12
CA PRO A 220 5.68 18.30 -4.41
C PRO A 220 4.43 18.65 -3.58
N GLY A 221 4.62 19.24 -2.41
CA GLY A 221 3.53 19.71 -1.54
C GLY A 221 2.74 18.62 -0.82
N ALA A 222 3.01 17.34 -1.07
CA ALA A 222 2.36 16.23 -0.38
C ALA A 222 3.19 15.72 0.80
N ALA A 223 2.50 15.14 1.81
CA ALA A 223 3.08 14.44 2.94
C ALA A 223 3.02 12.91 2.73
N HIS A 224 2.98 12.12 3.80
CA HIS A 224 3.03 10.66 3.73
C HIS A 224 1.87 10.02 2.94
N ALA A 225 0.66 10.55 3.08
CA ALA A 225 -0.52 10.07 2.37
C ALA A 225 -0.75 10.81 1.04
N ALA A 226 0.28 10.90 0.18
CA ALA A 226 0.22 11.59 -1.10
C ALA A 226 -0.95 11.12 -2.01
N HIS A 227 -1.32 9.85 -1.94
CA HIS A 227 -2.47 9.27 -2.64
C HIS A 227 -3.83 9.82 -2.14
N TYR A 228 -3.87 10.39 -0.93
CA TYR A 228 -5.06 11.02 -0.35
C TYR A 228 -5.04 12.54 -0.53
N SER A 229 -3.91 13.18 -0.24
CA SER A 229 -3.77 14.65 -0.24
C SER A 229 -3.53 15.24 -1.64
N ALA A 230 -2.93 14.46 -2.56
CA ALA A 230 -2.65 14.87 -3.94
C ALA A 230 -3.09 13.78 -4.95
N PRO A 231 -4.40 13.37 -4.97
CA PRO A 231 -4.88 12.25 -5.76
C PRO A 231 -4.74 12.47 -7.27
N ASP A 232 -4.83 13.71 -7.75
CA ASP A 232 -4.69 14.04 -9.17
C ASP A 232 -3.24 13.87 -9.63
N ALA A 233 -2.28 14.40 -8.88
CA ALA A 233 -0.87 14.23 -9.17
C ALA A 233 -0.45 12.75 -9.10
N MET A 234 -0.98 12.02 -8.11
CA MET A 234 -0.72 10.59 -7.97
C MET A 234 -1.31 9.79 -9.13
N ALA A 235 -2.53 10.09 -9.59
CA ALA A 235 -3.15 9.43 -10.73
C ALA A 235 -2.36 9.69 -12.02
N ALA A 236 -2.00 10.94 -12.29
CA ALA A 236 -1.21 11.31 -13.47
C ALA A 236 0.16 10.58 -13.50
N LEU A 237 0.82 10.48 -12.34
CA LEU A 237 2.09 9.77 -12.22
C LEU A 237 1.92 8.25 -12.46
N ILE A 238 0.85 7.64 -11.95
CA ILE A 238 0.51 6.24 -12.20
C ILE A 238 0.24 6.01 -13.70
N GLU A 239 -0.53 6.89 -14.33
CA GLU A 239 -0.85 6.79 -15.76
C GLU A 239 0.40 6.88 -16.64
N LYS A 240 1.26 7.87 -16.37
CA LYS A 240 2.55 8.00 -17.06
C LYS A 240 3.41 6.73 -16.91
N PHE A 241 3.48 6.19 -15.69
CA PHE A 241 4.21 4.94 -15.41
C PHE A 241 3.59 3.74 -16.14
N THR A 242 2.26 3.66 -16.24
CA THR A 242 1.59 2.54 -16.91
C THR A 242 1.67 2.63 -18.43
N ALA A 243 1.72 3.85 -19.00
CA ALA A 243 1.94 4.07 -20.43
C ALA A 243 3.38 3.74 -20.89
N GLY A 244 4.31 3.53 -19.94
CA GLY A 244 5.71 3.26 -20.27
C GLY A 244 6.51 4.51 -20.63
N GLU A 245 5.95 5.70 -20.39
CA GLU A 245 6.64 6.96 -20.64
C GLU A 245 7.76 7.15 -19.61
N THR A 246 8.99 7.14 -20.10
CA THR A 246 10.18 7.50 -19.33
C THR A 246 10.25 9.03 -19.21
N GLY A 247 10.26 9.54 -17.98
CA GLY A 247 10.61 10.94 -17.72
C GLY A 247 12.10 11.15 -17.76
#